data_6813a598267e18712641d8af45db162a
#
_entry.id   6813a598267e18712641d8af45db162a
#
_cell.length_a   1.000
_cell.length_b   1.000
_cell.length_c   1.000
_cell.angle_alpha   90.00
_cell.angle_beta   90.00
_cell.angle_gamma   90.00
#
_symmetry.space_group_name_H-M   'P 1'
#
loop_
_entity.id
_entity.type
_entity.pdbx_description
1 polymer ?
#
loop_
_entity_poly.entity_id
_entity_poly.type
_entity_poly.pdbx_seq_one_letter_code
_entity_poly.pdbx_strand_id
1 'polypeptide(L)'
;MNKSVLNSELTGTSLLDYETSVNWRDIMNYSAAIGDANPRYFDDESSNGIIAHPVYPVALTWNIIGRIQEFIVSEKFPTELLLSQVHYTEHLAIHRPLSPGLQLIIKGQIVAILPHRAGTHVVIRLVAREKEGTPVFTEHIGAMLRGVECIGGEGQESLPIVQNVSDAVEPCWTSTLSIDKLMPFIYDGCTDIVFPIHTSIKFARMVGLPGIILQGTATLALAVTELVNRELKCEPARVKSVSCRFTGMVLPGSNISIRMIEKRKNNTATDLLFDVCNINGGKIISSGCLSAD
;
A
#
# COMPACT_ATOMS: atom_id res chain seq x y z
N MET A 1 -17.84 22.09 19.47
CA MET A 1 -17.42 20.68 19.37
C MET A 1 -15.96 20.64 19.79
N ASN A 2 -15.59 19.82 20.78
CA ASN A 2 -14.19 19.61 21.11
C ASN A 2 -13.51 19.00 19.88
N LYS A 3 -12.43 19.60 19.40
CA LYS A 3 -11.64 19.01 18.34
C LYS A 3 -11.00 17.72 18.85
N SER A 4 -11.09 16.66 18.08
CA SER A 4 -10.34 15.44 18.35
C SER A 4 -8.85 15.72 18.24
N VAL A 5 -8.05 15.21 19.18
CA VAL A 5 -6.62 15.51 19.29
C VAL A 5 -5.85 14.21 19.43
N LEU A 6 -4.69 14.13 18.79
CA LEU A 6 -3.72 13.04 18.97
C LEU A 6 -2.37 13.61 19.39
N ASN A 7 -1.79 13.07 20.48
CA ASN A 7 -0.50 13.52 20.99
C ASN A 7 0.64 12.72 20.34
N SER A 8 1.66 13.41 19.83
CA SER A 8 2.87 12.80 19.26
C SER A 8 3.72 12.01 20.26
N GLU A 9 3.54 12.22 21.57
CA GLU A 9 4.18 11.40 22.62
C GLU A 9 3.82 9.91 22.53
N LEU A 10 2.75 9.57 21.80
CA LEU A 10 2.37 8.18 21.49
C LEU A 10 3.22 7.55 20.39
N THR A 11 4.12 8.31 19.77
CA THR A 11 5.16 7.78 18.88
C THR A 11 6.04 6.80 19.67
N GLY A 12 6.38 5.67 19.07
CA GLY A 12 7.10 4.57 19.72
C GLY A 12 6.17 3.49 20.30
N THR A 13 4.85 3.68 20.27
CA THR A 13 3.90 2.64 20.68
C THR A 13 4.10 1.39 19.82
N SER A 14 4.38 0.27 20.48
CA SER A 14 4.52 -1.04 19.84
C SER A 14 3.16 -1.67 19.54
N LEU A 15 3.12 -2.53 18.53
CA LEU A 15 2.01 -3.41 18.26
C LEU A 15 2.33 -4.83 18.77
N LEU A 16 1.30 -5.63 18.98
CA LEU A 16 1.46 -7.06 19.22
C LEU A 16 2.09 -7.73 18.00
N ASP A 17 2.94 -8.71 18.23
CA ASP A 17 3.53 -9.53 17.18
C ASP A 17 2.43 -10.34 16.47
N TYR A 18 2.54 -10.46 15.15
CA TYR A 18 1.61 -11.23 14.33
C TYR A 18 2.35 -12.33 13.57
N GLU A 19 1.96 -13.59 13.80
CA GLU A 19 2.49 -14.74 13.06
C GLU A 19 1.58 -15.05 11.87
N THR A 20 2.18 -15.27 10.70
CA THR A 20 1.47 -15.61 9.47
C THR A 20 2.34 -16.49 8.56
N SER A 21 1.76 -16.97 7.49
CA SER A 21 2.47 -17.74 6.46
C SER A 21 2.08 -17.27 5.07
N VAL A 22 3.01 -17.40 4.13
CA VAL A 22 2.76 -17.13 2.71
C VAL A 22 2.17 -18.38 2.07
N ASN A 23 0.94 -18.29 1.60
CA ASN A 23 0.21 -19.39 1.00
C ASN A 23 0.24 -19.28 -0.53
N TRP A 24 0.45 -20.38 -1.25
CA TRP A 24 0.46 -20.41 -2.71
C TRP A 24 -0.86 -19.93 -3.33
N ARG A 25 -1.99 -20.33 -2.74
CA ARG A 25 -3.31 -19.97 -3.21
C ARG A 25 -3.56 -18.45 -3.08
N ASP A 26 -3.09 -17.85 -1.98
CA ASP A 26 -3.28 -16.42 -1.72
C ASP A 26 -2.43 -15.55 -2.67
N ILE A 27 -1.21 -16.02 -3.01
CA ILE A 27 -0.36 -15.43 -4.06
C ILE A 27 -1.10 -15.39 -5.40
N MET A 28 -1.64 -16.55 -5.82
CA MET A 28 -2.37 -16.68 -7.09
C MET A 28 -3.64 -15.82 -7.08
N ASN A 29 -4.43 -15.89 -6.01
CA ASN A 29 -5.66 -15.11 -5.86
C ASN A 29 -5.39 -13.61 -5.92
N TYR A 30 -4.33 -13.12 -5.26
CA TYR A 30 -3.95 -11.72 -5.28
C TYR A 30 -3.67 -11.25 -6.72
N SER A 31 -2.86 -11.98 -7.45
CA SER A 31 -2.49 -11.64 -8.82
C SER A 31 -3.69 -11.75 -9.78
N ALA A 32 -4.54 -12.77 -9.61
CA ALA A 32 -5.78 -12.91 -10.36
C ALA A 32 -6.76 -11.75 -10.11
N ALA A 33 -6.85 -11.25 -8.86
CA ALA A 33 -7.75 -10.15 -8.51
C ALA A 33 -7.42 -8.83 -9.22
N ILE A 34 -6.16 -8.62 -9.56
CA ILE A 34 -5.71 -7.43 -10.31
C ILE A 34 -5.53 -7.71 -11.82
N GLY A 35 -5.86 -8.93 -12.27
CA GLY A 35 -5.75 -9.34 -13.68
C GLY A 35 -4.31 -9.48 -14.18
N ASP A 36 -3.32 -9.65 -13.29
CA ASP A 36 -1.93 -9.85 -13.67
C ASP A 36 -1.68 -11.34 -13.95
N ALA A 37 -1.58 -11.71 -15.21
CA ALA A 37 -1.38 -13.09 -15.67
C ALA A 37 0.10 -13.49 -15.82
N ASN A 38 1.03 -12.76 -15.18
CA ASN A 38 2.45 -13.06 -15.25
C ASN A 38 2.72 -14.50 -14.73
N PRO A 39 3.40 -15.36 -15.54
CA PRO A 39 3.67 -16.75 -15.15
C PRO A 39 4.40 -16.90 -13.81
N ARG A 40 5.19 -15.90 -13.41
CA ARG A 40 5.89 -15.90 -12.12
C ARG A 40 4.96 -16.02 -10.91
N TYR A 41 3.68 -15.75 -11.07
CA TYR A 41 2.67 -15.86 -10.01
C TYR A 41 1.85 -17.16 -10.07
N PHE A 42 1.85 -17.89 -11.21
CA PHE A 42 0.93 -19.00 -11.47
C PHE A 42 1.59 -20.29 -11.89
N ASP A 43 2.79 -20.23 -12.50
CA ASP A 43 3.49 -21.43 -13.00
C ASP A 43 4.26 -22.11 -11.84
N ASP A 44 3.56 -22.97 -11.11
CA ASP A 44 4.13 -23.76 -9.99
C ASP A 44 4.91 -24.99 -10.46
N GLU A 45 4.87 -25.34 -11.75
CA GLU A 45 5.75 -26.35 -12.38
C GLU A 45 7.14 -25.78 -12.72
N SER A 46 7.28 -24.44 -12.73
CA SER A 46 8.56 -23.79 -12.95
C SER A 46 9.61 -24.20 -11.94
N SER A 47 10.84 -24.45 -12.39
CA SER A 47 11.96 -24.83 -11.51
C SER A 47 12.27 -23.80 -10.42
N ASN A 48 11.90 -22.55 -10.61
CA ASN A 48 12.04 -21.48 -9.64
C ASN A 48 10.81 -21.31 -8.72
N GLY A 49 9.75 -22.08 -8.96
CA GLY A 49 8.46 -21.93 -8.30
C GLY A 49 7.80 -20.58 -8.54
N ILE A 50 6.69 -20.34 -7.86
CA ILE A 50 5.99 -19.06 -7.91
C ILE A 50 6.47 -18.11 -6.82
N ILE A 51 6.31 -16.81 -7.07
CA ILE A 51 6.52 -15.74 -6.09
C ILE A 51 5.30 -14.85 -6.01
N ALA A 52 5.15 -14.11 -4.93
CA ALA A 52 4.08 -13.14 -4.79
C ALA A 52 4.31 -11.89 -5.64
N HIS A 53 3.21 -11.25 -6.05
CA HIS A 53 3.25 -9.89 -6.61
C HIS A 53 3.94 -8.92 -5.63
N PRO A 54 4.75 -7.93 -6.12
CA PRO A 54 5.51 -7.04 -5.23
C PRO A 54 4.68 -6.29 -4.19
N VAL A 55 3.40 -6.01 -4.45
CA VAL A 55 2.50 -5.34 -3.51
C VAL A 55 1.73 -6.32 -2.59
N TYR A 56 1.87 -7.63 -2.77
CA TYR A 56 1.20 -8.64 -1.94
C TYR A 56 1.45 -8.51 -0.42
N PRO A 57 2.63 -8.06 0.07
CA PRO A 57 2.83 -7.85 1.51
C PRO A 57 1.74 -7.05 2.21
N VAL A 58 1.09 -6.09 1.53
CA VAL A 58 -0.02 -5.30 2.10
C VAL A 58 -1.22 -6.17 2.49
N ALA A 59 -1.44 -7.32 1.83
CA ALA A 59 -2.50 -8.26 2.21
C ALA A 59 -2.16 -9.00 3.51
N LEU A 60 -0.89 -9.32 3.74
CA LEU A 60 -0.44 -9.94 4.99
C LEU A 60 -0.56 -8.97 6.17
N THR A 61 -0.16 -7.72 5.97
CA THR A 61 -0.18 -6.68 7.00
C THR A 61 -1.58 -6.12 7.26
N TRP A 62 -2.51 -6.28 6.30
CA TRP A 62 -3.90 -5.87 6.48
C TRP A 62 -4.57 -6.56 7.68
N ASN A 63 -4.18 -7.77 8.02
CA ASN A 63 -4.65 -8.47 9.22
C ASN A 63 -4.34 -7.70 10.53
N ILE A 64 -3.29 -6.88 10.52
CA ILE A 64 -2.93 -5.98 11.61
C ILE A 64 -3.66 -4.64 11.45
N ILE A 65 -3.53 -4.02 10.28
CA ILE A 65 -4.04 -2.65 10.01
C ILE A 65 -5.57 -2.59 10.05
N GLY A 66 -6.25 -3.59 9.49
CA GLY A 66 -7.73 -3.66 9.50
C GLY A 66 -8.33 -3.84 10.89
N ARG A 67 -7.54 -4.31 11.85
CA ARG A 67 -7.92 -4.53 13.27
C ARG A 67 -6.93 -3.86 14.21
N ILE A 68 -6.40 -2.72 13.84
CA ILE A 68 -5.28 -2.07 14.53
C ILE A 68 -5.53 -1.83 16.02
N GLN A 69 -6.81 -1.60 16.41
CA GLN A 69 -7.20 -1.44 17.81
C GLN A 69 -6.92 -2.69 18.67
N GLU A 70 -6.85 -3.89 18.06
CA GLU A 70 -6.54 -5.13 18.75
C GLU A 70 -5.03 -5.32 18.94
N PHE A 71 -4.22 -4.62 18.14
CA PHE A 71 -2.76 -4.77 18.12
C PHE A 71 -2.02 -3.69 18.88
N ILE A 72 -2.62 -2.50 19.11
CA ILE A 72 -1.97 -1.41 19.83
C ILE A 72 -1.77 -1.78 21.30
N VAL A 73 -0.49 -1.80 21.75
CA VAL A 73 -0.11 -2.08 23.15
C VAL A 73 -0.07 -0.76 23.93
N SER A 74 -1.20 -0.08 24.04
CA SER A 74 -1.29 1.15 24.84
C SER A 74 -2.75 1.51 25.12
N GLU A 75 -3.14 1.49 26.39
CA GLU A 75 -4.46 1.97 26.83
C GLU A 75 -4.65 3.49 26.62
N LYS A 76 -3.56 4.23 26.39
CA LYS A 76 -3.60 5.68 26.18
C LYS A 76 -3.87 6.07 24.74
N PHE A 77 -3.78 5.13 23.79
CA PHE A 77 -4.01 5.44 22.39
C PHE A 77 -5.52 5.53 22.11
N PRO A 78 -6.01 6.68 21.59
CA PRO A 78 -7.44 6.89 21.33
C PRO A 78 -7.83 6.16 20.05
N THR A 79 -8.09 4.85 20.14
CA THR A 79 -8.35 3.96 19.00
C THR A 79 -9.60 4.34 18.21
N GLU A 80 -10.55 5.07 18.82
CA GLU A 80 -11.73 5.60 18.14
C GLU A 80 -11.40 6.60 17.02
N LEU A 81 -10.23 7.26 17.08
CA LEU A 81 -9.77 8.17 16.03
C LEU A 81 -9.41 7.44 14.74
N LEU A 82 -9.03 6.16 14.83
CA LEU A 82 -8.68 5.34 13.67
C LEU A 82 -9.87 5.06 12.76
N LEU A 83 -11.11 5.23 13.25
CA LEU A 83 -12.31 5.09 12.42
C LEU A 83 -12.39 6.15 11.30
N SER A 84 -11.71 7.28 11.46
CA SER A 84 -11.65 8.36 10.47
C SER A 84 -10.44 8.28 9.54
N GLN A 85 -9.63 7.24 9.67
CA GLN A 85 -8.40 7.08 8.90
C GLN A 85 -8.67 6.84 7.41
N VAL A 86 -7.78 7.40 6.60
CA VAL A 86 -7.65 7.04 5.19
C VAL A 86 -6.20 6.67 4.90
N HIS A 87 -5.98 5.65 4.10
CA HIS A 87 -4.63 5.28 3.65
C HIS A 87 -4.05 6.44 2.84
N TYR A 88 -2.95 6.99 3.26
CA TYR A 88 -2.34 8.19 2.68
C TYR A 88 -0.99 7.94 2.03
N THR A 89 -0.09 7.24 2.71
CA THR A 89 1.23 6.89 2.17
C THR A 89 1.49 5.41 2.29
N GLU A 90 2.18 4.87 1.28
CA GLU A 90 2.72 3.51 1.28
C GLU A 90 4.20 3.54 0.95
N HIS A 91 4.99 2.81 1.71
CA HIS A 91 6.37 2.49 1.35
C HIS A 91 6.67 1.06 1.75
N LEU A 92 6.90 0.24 0.76
CA LEU A 92 7.19 -1.18 0.90
C LEU A 92 8.62 -1.46 0.40
N ALA A 93 9.52 -1.87 1.29
CA ALA A 93 10.86 -2.34 0.96
C ALA A 93 10.86 -3.88 0.98
N ILE A 94 11.23 -4.49 -0.15
CA ILE A 94 11.25 -5.95 -0.35
C ILE A 94 12.70 -6.41 -0.25
N HIS A 95 13.02 -7.15 0.81
CA HIS A 95 14.39 -7.64 1.03
C HIS A 95 14.63 -8.95 0.27
N ARG A 96 13.57 -9.72 0.03
CA ARG A 96 13.56 -10.93 -0.80
C ARG A 96 12.15 -11.20 -1.35
N PRO A 97 12.03 -11.83 -2.54
CA PRO A 97 10.72 -12.23 -3.05
C PRO A 97 9.99 -13.16 -2.06
N LEU A 98 8.68 -12.98 -1.91
CA LEU A 98 7.86 -13.84 -1.09
C LEU A 98 7.48 -15.08 -1.90
N SER A 99 7.81 -16.27 -1.39
CA SER A 99 7.45 -17.56 -1.98
C SER A 99 6.54 -18.35 -1.05
N PRO A 100 5.78 -19.34 -1.56
CA PRO A 100 4.95 -20.20 -0.72
C PRO A 100 5.75 -20.91 0.36
N GLY A 101 5.12 -21.09 1.54
CA GLY A 101 5.70 -21.80 2.66
C GLY A 101 6.50 -20.94 3.64
N LEU A 102 6.81 -19.68 3.32
CA LEU A 102 7.47 -18.79 4.28
C LEU A 102 6.60 -18.60 5.53
N GLN A 103 7.22 -18.82 6.70
CA GLN A 103 6.63 -18.54 8.01
C GLN A 103 7.17 -17.20 8.51
N LEU A 104 6.29 -16.27 8.80
CA LEU A 104 6.66 -14.88 9.10
C LEU A 104 6.19 -14.47 10.50
N ILE A 105 7.03 -13.70 11.16
CA ILE A 105 6.67 -12.90 12.34
C ILE A 105 6.72 -11.45 11.92
N ILE A 106 5.60 -10.75 12.03
CA ILE A 106 5.48 -9.32 11.71
C ILE A 106 5.42 -8.53 13.01
N LYS A 107 6.39 -7.61 13.19
CA LYS A 107 6.47 -6.70 14.33
C LYS A 107 6.13 -5.29 13.87
N GLY A 108 5.27 -4.61 14.64
CA GLY A 108 4.80 -3.28 14.30
C GLY A 108 5.11 -2.23 15.37
N GLN A 109 5.27 -0.98 14.94
CA GLN A 109 5.45 0.18 15.80
C GLN A 109 4.90 1.43 15.13
N ILE A 110 4.25 2.31 15.89
CA ILE A 110 3.94 3.67 15.45
C ILE A 110 5.24 4.47 15.48
N VAL A 111 5.79 4.81 14.30
CA VAL A 111 7.10 5.45 14.17
C VAL A 111 7.03 6.95 13.96
N ALA A 112 5.85 7.47 13.61
CA ALA A 112 5.64 8.91 13.51
C ALA A 112 4.17 9.29 13.72
N ILE A 113 3.94 10.42 14.39
CA ILE A 113 2.67 11.13 14.50
C ILE A 113 2.95 12.59 14.16
N LEU A 114 2.51 13.06 13.01
CA LEU A 114 2.93 14.33 12.42
C LEU A 114 1.74 15.23 12.13
N PRO A 115 1.87 16.56 12.36
CA PRO A 115 0.85 17.51 11.95
C PRO A 115 0.77 17.58 10.44
N HIS A 116 -0.45 17.68 9.91
CA HIS A 116 -0.71 17.87 8.50
C HIS A 116 -1.92 18.80 8.30
N ARG A 117 -1.95 19.55 7.19
CA ARG A 117 -3.05 20.49 6.88
C ARG A 117 -4.44 19.87 6.88
N ALA A 118 -4.56 18.57 6.61
CA ALA A 118 -5.82 17.83 6.59
C ALA A 118 -6.15 17.16 7.94
N GLY A 119 -5.22 17.15 8.90
CA GLY A 119 -5.36 16.47 10.18
C GLY A 119 -4.04 15.97 10.74
N THR A 120 -3.99 14.72 11.19
CA THR A 120 -2.78 14.08 11.73
C THR A 120 -2.36 12.92 10.84
N HIS A 121 -1.10 12.89 10.45
CA HIS A 121 -0.48 11.79 9.71
C HIS A 121 0.22 10.85 10.69
N VAL A 122 -0.29 9.62 10.80
CA VAL A 122 0.29 8.54 11.62
C VAL A 122 0.98 7.55 10.71
N VAL A 123 2.24 7.22 11.00
CA VAL A 123 2.99 6.21 10.24
C VAL A 123 3.29 5.02 11.14
N ILE A 124 2.92 3.84 10.66
CA ILE A 124 3.21 2.56 11.29
C ILE A 124 4.25 1.85 10.44
N ARG A 125 5.33 1.41 11.07
CA ARG A 125 6.31 0.52 10.47
C ARG A 125 5.99 -0.91 10.85
N LEU A 126 5.95 -1.80 9.86
CA LEU A 126 5.76 -3.24 10.00
C LEU A 126 6.98 -3.95 9.42
N VAL A 127 7.64 -4.79 10.21
CA VAL A 127 8.85 -5.53 9.80
C VAL A 127 8.55 -7.01 9.84
N ALA A 128 8.52 -7.65 8.67
CA ALA A 128 8.35 -9.08 8.54
C ALA A 128 9.69 -9.81 8.47
N ARG A 129 9.84 -10.82 9.30
CA ARG A 129 11.02 -11.69 9.35
C ARG A 129 10.60 -13.14 9.39
N GLU A 130 11.43 -14.03 8.89
CA GLU A 130 11.33 -15.46 9.18
C GLU A 130 11.62 -15.73 10.66
N LYS A 131 11.24 -16.89 11.15
CA LYS A 131 11.47 -17.29 12.56
C LYS A 131 12.94 -17.22 12.97
N GLU A 132 13.84 -17.46 12.03
CA GLU A 132 15.30 -17.39 12.22
C GLU A 132 15.84 -15.96 12.20
N GLY A 133 14.96 -14.96 11.97
CA GLY A 133 15.30 -13.55 11.99
C GLY A 133 15.66 -12.95 10.62
N THR A 134 15.69 -13.72 9.53
CA THR A 134 15.96 -13.21 8.18
C THR A 134 14.91 -12.22 7.75
N PRO A 135 15.28 -10.99 7.34
CA PRO A 135 14.32 -9.98 6.91
C PRO A 135 13.70 -10.36 5.56
N VAL A 136 12.38 -10.17 5.44
CA VAL A 136 11.62 -10.46 4.22
C VAL A 136 11.08 -9.18 3.58
N PHE A 137 10.40 -8.33 4.35
CA PHE A 137 9.99 -7.00 3.91
C PHE A 137 9.86 -6.03 5.09
N THR A 138 9.87 -4.75 4.77
CA THR A 138 9.53 -3.66 5.70
C THR A 138 8.52 -2.76 5.04
N GLU A 139 7.41 -2.52 5.70
CA GLU A 139 6.35 -1.62 5.26
C GLU A 139 6.26 -0.41 6.19
N HIS A 140 6.10 0.78 5.61
CA HIS A 140 5.69 1.99 6.32
C HIS A 140 4.36 2.43 5.74
N ILE A 141 3.29 2.14 6.45
CA ILE A 141 1.93 2.54 6.08
C ILE A 141 1.56 3.81 6.81
N GLY A 142 1.15 4.83 6.07
CA GLY A 142 0.74 6.12 6.61
C GLY A 142 -0.77 6.32 6.54
N ALA A 143 -1.39 6.51 7.70
CA ALA A 143 -2.80 6.85 7.84
C ALA A 143 -2.99 8.35 8.04
N MET A 144 -3.92 8.97 7.31
CA MET A 144 -4.36 10.35 7.54
C MET A 144 -5.63 10.34 8.38
N LEU A 145 -5.54 10.84 9.62
CA LEU A 145 -6.68 11.06 10.50
C LEU A 145 -7.26 12.44 10.21
N ARG A 146 -8.28 12.49 9.37
CA ARG A 146 -8.85 13.76 8.89
C ARG A 146 -9.54 14.51 10.02
N GLY A 147 -9.23 15.80 10.14
CA GLY A 147 -9.84 16.69 11.15
C GLY A 147 -9.37 16.47 12.58
N VAL A 148 -8.42 15.54 12.81
CA VAL A 148 -7.77 15.32 14.10
C VAL A 148 -6.57 16.25 14.20
N GLU A 149 -6.48 17.04 15.28
CA GLU A 149 -5.37 17.96 15.54
C GLU A 149 -4.20 17.18 16.17
N CYS A 150 -2.98 17.42 15.68
CA CYS A 150 -1.75 16.85 16.25
C CYS A 150 -1.17 17.80 17.28
N ILE A 151 -0.91 17.32 18.48
CA ILE A 151 -0.10 18.02 19.49
C ILE A 151 1.32 17.45 19.45
N GLY A 152 2.32 18.31 19.25
CA GLY A 152 3.70 17.92 18.99
C GLY A 152 3.95 17.69 17.49
N GLY A 153 4.72 16.71 17.12
CA GLY A 153 4.97 16.38 15.70
C GLY A 153 6.40 15.90 15.43
N GLU A 154 6.89 14.96 16.22
CA GLU A 154 8.20 14.34 16.05
C GLU A 154 8.04 12.86 15.71
N GLY A 155 8.77 12.39 14.70
CA GLY A 155 8.97 10.98 14.42
C GLY A 155 10.16 10.44 15.21
N GLN A 156 10.12 9.16 15.59
CA GLN A 156 11.26 8.52 16.28
C GLN A 156 12.38 8.12 15.33
N GLU A 157 12.08 7.90 14.06
CA GLU A 157 13.06 7.50 13.06
C GLU A 157 12.89 8.30 11.77
N SER A 158 13.91 8.26 10.91
CA SER A 158 13.82 8.83 9.56
C SER A 158 12.80 8.04 8.76
N LEU A 159 11.74 8.72 8.31
CA LEU A 159 10.77 8.13 7.41
C LEU A 159 11.35 7.95 6.01
N PRO A 160 10.89 6.95 5.24
CA PRO A 160 11.28 6.80 3.85
C PRO A 160 11.02 8.08 3.06
N ILE A 161 11.99 8.46 2.22
CA ILE A 161 11.88 9.65 1.39
C ILE A 161 10.86 9.40 0.28
N VAL A 162 9.82 10.20 0.24
CA VAL A 162 8.86 10.19 -0.87
C VAL A 162 9.43 11.03 -2.02
N GLN A 163 9.66 10.40 -3.16
CA GLN A 163 10.16 11.06 -4.35
C GLN A 163 9.10 12.01 -4.91
N ASN A 164 9.48 13.27 -5.16
CA ASN A 164 8.57 14.20 -5.82
C ASN A 164 8.69 14.03 -7.34
N VAL A 165 7.54 13.84 -7.97
CA VAL A 165 7.38 13.83 -9.43
C VAL A 165 6.88 15.20 -9.86
N SER A 166 7.59 15.86 -10.77
CA SER A 166 7.17 17.17 -11.30
C SER A 166 5.98 17.01 -12.24
N ASP A 167 4.97 17.85 -12.08
CA ASP A 167 3.79 17.87 -12.96
C ASP A 167 4.10 18.43 -14.35
N ALA A 168 5.24 19.11 -14.51
CA ALA A 168 5.65 19.75 -15.75
C ALA A 168 6.39 18.81 -16.73
N VAL A 169 6.64 17.55 -16.31
CA VAL A 169 7.38 16.57 -17.14
C VAL A 169 6.37 15.72 -17.91
N GLU A 170 6.53 15.68 -19.24
CA GLU A 170 5.76 14.75 -20.07
C GLU A 170 6.14 13.30 -19.73
N PRO A 171 5.13 12.39 -19.59
CA PRO A 171 5.40 11.00 -19.26
C PRO A 171 6.15 10.30 -20.39
N CYS A 172 7.09 9.42 -20.02
CA CYS A 172 7.76 8.53 -20.99
C CYS A 172 6.77 7.62 -21.69
N TRP A 173 5.75 7.17 -20.96
CA TRP A 173 4.59 6.45 -21.51
C TRP A 173 3.37 6.57 -20.57
N THR A 174 2.21 6.34 -21.16
CA THR A 174 0.93 6.29 -20.46
C THR A 174 0.19 4.99 -20.85
N SER A 175 -0.36 4.30 -19.87
CA SER A 175 -1.24 3.15 -20.02
C SER A 175 -2.61 3.46 -19.43
N THR A 176 -3.67 3.24 -20.21
CA THR A 176 -5.05 3.46 -19.74
C THR A 176 -5.70 2.13 -19.43
N LEU A 177 -6.22 1.98 -18.22
CA LEU A 177 -6.92 0.78 -17.75
C LEU A 177 -8.38 1.11 -17.46
N SER A 178 -9.28 0.23 -17.88
CA SER A 178 -10.69 0.26 -17.49
C SER A 178 -10.88 -0.53 -16.20
N ILE A 179 -11.45 0.10 -15.19
CA ILE A 179 -11.72 -0.53 -13.90
C ILE A 179 -13.11 -1.17 -13.94
N ASP A 180 -13.15 -2.49 -13.88
CA ASP A 180 -14.41 -3.23 -13.86
C ASP A 180 -15.23 -2.86 -12.60
N LYS A 181 -16.57 -2.86 -12.78
CA LYS A 181 -17.51 -2.53 -11.67
C LYS A 181 -17.44 -3.51 -10.51
N LEU A 182 -17.05 -4.75 -10.77
CA LEU A 182 -16.93 -5.82 -9.77
C LEU A 182 -15.53 -5.89 -9.15
N MET A 183 -14.54 -5.16 -9.70
CA MET A 183 -13.16 -5.24 -9.23
C MET A 183 -13.00 -5.01 -7.72
N PRO A 184 -13.69 -4.05 -7.07
CA PRO A 184 -13.58 -3.88 -5.62
C PRO A 184 -14.00 -5.12 -4.82
N PHE A 185 -15.05 -5.82 -5.28
CA PHE A 185 -15.54 -7.06 -4.66
C PHE A 185 -14.60 -8.24 -4.89
N ILE A 186 -14.04 -8.34 -6.12
CA ILE A 186 -13.09 -9.39 -6.47
C ILE A 186 -11.81 -9.22 -5.64
N TYR A 187 -11.30 -7.99 -5.58
CA TYR A 187 -10.09 -7.69 -4.81
C TYR A 187 -10.31 -7.94 -3.32
N ASP A 188 -11.42 -7.48 -2.74
CA ASP A 188 -11.83 -7.74 -1.35
C ASP A 188 -11.83 -9.25 -1.04
N GLY A 189 -12.55 -10.03 -1.85
CA GLY A 189 -12.71 -11.47 -1.62
C GLY A 189 -11.47 -12.33 -1.92
N CYS A 190 -10.53 -11.84 -2.74
CA CYS A 190 -9.31 -12.58 -3.08
C CYS A 190 -8.10 -12.20 -2.23
N THR A 191 -8.13 -11.06 -1.55
CA THR A 191 -6.98 -10.51 -0.82
C THR A 191 -7.19 -10.37 0.67
N ASP A 192 -8.42 -10.55 1.15
CA ASP A 192 -8.86 -10.27 2.52
C ASP A 192 -8.60 -8.82 2.98
N ILE A 193 -8.38 -7.90 2.02
CA ILE A 193 -8.29 -6.46 2.29
C ILE A 193 -9.71 -5.89 2.36
N VAL A 194 -10.40 -6.21 3.46
CA VAL A 194 -11.81 -5.92 3.67
C VAL A 194 -11.99 -4.59 4.38
N PHE A 195 -12.66 -3.63 3.71
CA PHE A 195 -13.12 -2.41 4.36
C PHE A 195 -14.43 -1.93 3.71
N PRO A 196 -15.48 -1.60 4.49
CA PRO A 196 -16.84 -1.42 3.96
C PRO A 196 -17.02 -0.33 2.90
N ILE A 197 -16.14 0.66 2.79
CA ILE A 197 -16.21 1.71 1.75
C ILE A 197 -16.03 1.14 0.34
N HIS A 198 -15.46 -0.06 0.20
CA HIS A 198 -15.17 -0.70 -1.07
C HIS A 198 -16.29 -1.61 -1.57
N THR A 199 -17.14 -2.09 -0.66
CA THR A 199 -18.14 -3.12 -0.99
C THR A 199 -19.57 -2.76 -0.54
N SER A 200 -19.75 -1.79 0.38
CA SER A 200 -21.06 -1.34 0.85
C SER A 200 -21.39 0.08 0.39
N ILE A 201 -22.29 0.22 -0.57
CA ILE A 201 -22.79 1.53 -1.04
C ILE A 201 -23.41 2.32 0.13
N LYS A 202 -24.15 1.64 1.01
CA LYS A 202 -24.76 2.28 2.18
C LYS A 202 -23.70 2.89 3.10
N PHE A 203 -22.65 2.12 3.40
CA PHE A 203 -21.56 2.58 4.26
C PHE A 203 -20.76 3.70 3.60
N ALA A 204 -20.39 3.55 2.31
CA ALA A 204 -19.66 4.56 1.57
C ALA A 204 -20.39 5.91 1.58
N ARG A 205 -21.70 5.93 1.34
CA ARG A 205 -22.52 7.15 1.39
C ARG A 205 -22.64 7.73 2.81
N MET A 206 -22.73 6.88 3.83
CA MET A 206 -22.78 7.31 5.23
C MET A 206 -21.51 8.10 5.64
N VAL A 207 -20.36 7.73 5.10
CA VAL A 207 -19.08 8.44 5.35
C VAL A 207 -18.77 9.53 4.32
N GLY A 208 -19.77 9.94 3.50
CA GLY A 208 -19.69 11.07 2.58
C GLY A 208 -19.06 10.78 1.22
N LEU A 209 -18.89 9.50 0.85
CA LEU A 209 -18.45 9.12 -0.48
C LEU A 209 -19.63 9.07 -1.48
N PRO A 210 -19.39 9.32 -2.78
CA PRO A 210 -20.47 9.26 -3.80
C PRO A 210 -20.99 7.83 -4.02
N GLY A 211 -20.21 6.82 -3.69
CA GLY A 211 -20.46 5.39 -3.82
C GLY A 211 -19.26 4.59 -3.35
N ILE A 212 -19.24 3.30 -3.62
CA ILE A 212 -18.05 2.48 -3.36
C ILE A 212 -16.87 2.93 -4.23
N ILE A 213 -15.68 2.75 -3.72
CA ILE A 213 -14.43 3.09 -4.40
C ILE A 213 -13.52 1.86 -4.47
N LEU A 214 -12.64 1.80 -5.48
CA LEU A 214 -11.61 0.76 -5.53
C LEU A 214 -10.59 0.97 -4.41
N GLN A 215 -10.06 -0.11 -3.86
CA GLN A 215 -8.98 -0.08 -2.88
C GLN A 215 -7.75 0.64 -3.43
N GLY A 216 -7.13 1.50 -2.61
CA GLY A 216 -5.90 2.20 -2.99
C GLY A 216 -4.77 1.23 -3.32
N THR A 217 -4.66 0.16 -2.54
CA THR A 217 -3.67 -0.93 -2.74
C THR A 217 -3.88 -1.70 -4.04
N ALA A 218 -5.14 -1.89 -4.50
CA ALA A 218 -5.43 -2.44 -5.82
C ALA A 218 -4.94 -1.49 -6.94
N THR A 219 -5.19 -0.18 -6.78
CA THR A 219 -4.70 0.82 -7.74
C THR A 219 -3.17 0.84 -7.81
N LEU A 220 -2.49 0.71 -6.67
CA LEU A 220 -1.03 0.62 -6.62
C LEU A 220 -0.54 -0.68 -7.27
N ALA A 221 -1.19 -1.81 -7.01
CA ALA A 221 -0.83 -3.09 -7.62
C ALA A 221 -0.96 -3.06 -9.15
N LEU A 222 -2.04 -2.48 -9.69
CA LEU A 222 -2.21 -2.27 -11.14
C LEU A 222 -1.09 -1.42 -11.74
N ALA A 223 -0.67 -0.36 -11.04
CA ALA A 223 0.44 0.48 -11.49
C ALA A 223 1.77 -0.30 -11.50
N VAL A 224 2.04 -1.08 -10.45
CA VAL A 224 3.25 -1.91 -10.33
C VAL A 224 3.26 -3.00 -11.42
N THR A 225 2.13 -3.65 -11.71
CA THR A 225 1.99 -4.60 -12.83
C THR A 225 2.45 -3.98 -14.16
N GLU A 226 1.93 -2.79 -14.51
CA GLU A 226 2.32 -2.10 -15.76
C GLU A 226 3.82 -1.77 -15.80
N LEU A 227 4.39 -1.30 -14.68
CA LEU A 227 5.81 -0.98 -14.58
C LEU A 227 6.69 -2.24 -14.69
N VAL A 228 6.34 -3.32 -14.02
CA VAL A 228 7.06 -4.60 -14.10
C VAL A 228 7.05 -5.14 -15.52
N ASN A 229 5.86 -5.16 -16.15
CA ASN A 229 5.71 -5.72 -17.49
C ASN A 229 6.46 -4.90 -18.56
N ARG A 230 6.45 -3.57 -18.46
CA ARG A 230 7.05 -2.70 -19.49
C ARG A 230 8.53 -2.41 -19.25
N GLU A 231 8.96 -2.29 -18.00
CA GLU A 231 10.30 -1.79 -17.66
C GLU A 231 11.24 -2.88 -17.13
N LEU A 232 10.69 -3.95 -16.53
CA LEU A 232 11.47 -4.98 -15.86
C LEU A 232 11.44 -6.33 -16.58
N LYS A 233 11.01 -6.37 -17.87
CA LYS A 233 10.93 -7.59 -18.68
C LYS A 233 10.05 -8.67 -18.05
N CYS A 234 8.93 -8.29 -17.45
CA CYS A 234 8.00 -9.18 -16.73
C CYS A 234 8.65 -9.95 -15.56
N GLU A 235 9.74 -9.43 -14.96
CA GLU A 235 10.41 -10.08 -13.84
C GLU A 235 10.16 -9.32 -12.52
N PRO A 236 9.14 -9.72 -11.74
CA PRO A 236 8.76 -9.03 -10.49
C PRO A 236 9.78 -9.21 -9.36
N ALA A 237 10.63 -10.25 -9.39
CA ALA A 237 11.67 -10.48 -8.38
C ALA A 237 12.72 -9.35 -8.33
N ARG A 238 12.82 -8.55 -9.40
CA ARG A 238 13.70 -7.39 -9.49
C ARG A 238 13.25 -6.20 -8.64
N VAL A 239 11.99 -6.15 -8.25
CA VAL A 239 11.44 -5.03 -7.45
C VAL A 239 12.05 -5.06 -6.04
N LYS A 240 12.64 -3.94 -5.62
CA LYS A 240 13.24 -3.75 -4.28
C LYS A 240 12.41 -2.88 -3.38
N SER A 241 11.73 -1.88 -3.94
CA SER A 241 10.80 -1.08 -3.16
C SER A 241 9.71 -0.46 -4.03
N VAL A 242 8.59 -0.17 -3.40
CA VAL A 242 7.47 0.57 -3.99
C VAL A 242 7.03 1.62 -2.98
N SER A 243 6.84 2.85 -3.42
CA SER A 243 6.31 3.91 -2.57
C SER A 243 5.34 4.81 -3.32
N CYS A 244 4.37 5.40 -2.60
CA CYS A 244 3.44 6.36 -3.19
C CYS A 244 2.69 7.19 -2.14
N ARG A 245 1.94 8.19 -2.63
CA ARG A 245 0.86 8.87 -1.88
C ARG A 245 -0.48 8.63 -2.57
N PHE A 246 -1.49 8.26 -1.80
CA PHE A 246 -2.87 8.17 -2.25
C PHE A 246 -3.53 9.54 -2.10
N THR A 247 -3.87 10.18 -3.21
CA THR A 247 -4.37 11.55 -3.25
C THR A 247 -5.76 11.69 -3.86
N GLY A 248 -6.29 10.61 -4.43
CA GLY A 248 -7.62 10.57 -5.05
C GLY A 248 -8.28 9.20 -4.94
N MET A 249 -9.49 9.12 -5.47
CA MET A 249 -10.33 7.91 -5.46
C MET A 249 -10.54 7.39 -6.86
N VAL A 250 -10.71 6.07 -6.99
CA VAL A 250 -11.11 5.40 -8.22
C VAL A 250 -12.54 4.90 -8.07
N LEU A 251 -13.42 5.34 -8.98
CA LEU A 251 -14.78 4.82 -9.03
C LEU A 251 -14.84 3.56 -9.90
N PRO A 252 -15.50 2.48 -9.45
CA PRO A 252 -15.70 1.30 -10.28
C PRO A 252 -16.46 1.66 -11.57
N GLY A 253 -16.02 1.11 -12.70
CA GLY A 253 -16.54 1.43 -14.03
C GLY A 253 -15.93 2.67 -14.66
N SER A 254 -14.90 3.29 -14.05
CA SER A 254 -14.15 4.40 -14.64
C SER A 254 -12.84 3.92 -15.28
N ASN A 255 -12.17 4.83 -15.98
CA ASN A 255 -10.82 4.61 -16.50
C ASN A 255 -9.79 5.34 -15.63
N ILE A 256 -8.62 4.75 -15.49
CA ILE A 256 -7.43 5.36 -14.90
C ILE A 256 -6.29 5.36 -15.91
N SER A 257 -5.37 6.30 -15.78
CA SER A 257 -4.15 6.39 -16.59
C SER A 257 -2.94 6.25 -15.67
N ILE A 258 -2.15 5.22 -15.89
CA ILE A 258 -0.86 5.00 -15.24
C ILE A 258 0.19 5.67 -16.12
N ARG A 259 0.97 6.59 -15.55
CA ARG A 259 1.96 7.36 -16.29
C ARG A 259 3.34 7.15 -15.68
N MET A 260 4.28 6.62 -16.45
CA MET A 260 5.68 6.56 -16.09
C MET A 260 6.35 7.86 -16.52
N ILE A 261 6.79 8.64 -15.56
CA ILE A 261 7.25 10.01 -15.76
C ILE A 261 8.75 10.06 -16.02
N GLU A 262 9.53 9.33 -15.24
CA GLU A 262 10.97 9.39 -15.31
C GLU A 262 11.63 8.09 -14.89
N LYS A 263 12.73 7.75 -15.52
CA LYS A 263 13.58 6.61 -15.19
C LYS A 263 14.94 7.13 -14.76
N ARG A 264 15.27 6.96 -13.48
CA ARG A 264 16.53 7.36 -12.89
C ARG A 264 17.39 6.14 -12.61
N LYS A 265 18.59 6.10 -13.19
CA LYS A 265 19.57 5.07 -12.87
C LYS A 265 20.55 5.63 -11.83
N ASN A 266 20.78 4.86 -10.78
CA ASN A 266 21.89 5.05 -9.86
C ASN A 266 22.81 3.83 -9.94
N ASN A 267 23.89 3.80 -9.14
CA ASN A 267 24.93 2.76 -9.25
C ASN A 267 24.41 1.33 -8.95
N THR A 268 23.31 1.18 -8.23
CA THR A 268 22.83 -0.12 -7.72
C THR A 268 21.38 -0.42 -8.09
N ALA A 269 20.61 0.57 -8.52
CA ALA A 269 19.19 0.42 -8.78
C ALA A 269 18.73 1.34 -9.92
N THR A 270 17.52 1.06 -10.40
CA THR A 270 16.77 1.91 -11.31
C THR A 270 15.48 2.31 -10.64
N ASP A 271 15.24 3.60 -10.49
CA ASP A 271 14.01 4.16 -9.95
C ASP A 271 13.09 4.55 -11.10
N LEU A 272 11.87 4.02 -11.09
CA LEU A 272 10.79 4.34 -12.01
C LEU A 272 9.81 5.26 -11.29
N LEU A 273 9.79 6.54 -11.67
CA LEU A 273 8.88 7.52 -11.09
C LEU A 273 7.57 7.52 -11.88
N PHE A 274 6.45 7.42 -11.16
CA PHE A 274 5.14 7.30 -11.78
C PHE A 274 4.05 8.04 -11.00
N ASP A 275 2.94 8.25 -11.66
CA ASP A 275 1.68 8.61 -11.04
C ASP A 275 0.49 7.88 -11.69
N VAL A 276 -0.67 7.99 -11.06
CA VAL A 276 -1.94 7.48 -11.59
C VAL A 276 -2.96 8.59 -11.57
N CYS A 277 -3.62 8.83 -12.70
CA CYS A 277 -4.62 9.86 -12.87
C CYS A 277 -5.99 9.28 -13.23
N ASN A 278 -7.05 9.98 -12.87
CA ASN A 278 -8.39 9.73 -13.41
C ASN A 278 -8.51 10.34 -14.82
N ILE A 279 -9.64 10.08 -15.49
CA ILE A 279 -9.90 10.56 -16.87
C ILE A 279 -9.87 12.10 -17.00
N ASN A 280 -10.08 12.83 -15.91
CA ASN A 280 -10.04 14.31 -15.88
C ASN A 280 -8.65 14.85 -15.52
N GLY A 281 -7.62 14.01 -15.42
CA GLY A 281 -6.27 14.40 -15.06
C GLY A 281 -6.03 14.57 -13.56
N GLY A 282 -7.03 14.37 -12.71
CA GLY A 282 -6.88 14.43 -11.26
C GLY A 282 -6.04 13.25 -10.75
N LYS A 283 -5.03 13.53 -9.92
CA LYS A 283 -4.14 12.50 -9.38
C LYS A 283 -4.84 11.61 -8.36
N ILE A 284 -4.74 10.31 -8.57
CA ILE A 284 -5.19 9.23 -7.66
C ILE A 284 -3.99 8.77 -6.83
N ILE A 285 -2.88 8.49 -7.50
CA ILE A 285 -1.58 8.23 -6.89
C ILE A 285 -0.63 9.34 -7.32
N SER A 286 0.09 9.92 -6.39
CA SER A 286 1.16 10.88 -6.62
C SER A 286 2.46 10.40 -5.98
N SER A 287 3.58 10.97 -6.45
CA SER A 287 4.90 10.65 -5.91
C SER A 287 5.19 9.14 -5.91
N GLY A 288 4.70 8.42 -6.91
CA GLY A 288 4.97 7.00 -7.07
C GLY A 288 6.42 6.75 -7.46
N CYS A 289 7.06 5.78 -6.81
CA CYS A 289 8.40 5.32 -7.13
C CYS A 289 8.48 3.81 -6.98
N LEU A 290 8.95 3.12 -8.01
CA LEU A 290 9.33 1.71 -7.97
C LEU A 290 10.84 1.63 -8.18
N SER A 291 11.56 1.07 -7.21
CA SER A 291 13.01 0.82 -7.32
C SER A 291 13.27 -0.65 -7.65
N ALA A 292 14.16 -0.91 -8.61
CA ALA A 292 14.49 -2.25 -9.08
C ALA A 292 15.99 -2.37 -9.37
N ASP A 293 16.54 -3.61 -9.26
CA ASP A 293 17.91 -3.96 -9.68
C ASP A 293 18.03 -4.32 -11.17
#